data_50a02500ac2440016de098822450c1f1
#
_entry.id   50a02500ac2440016de098822450c1f1
#
_cell.length_a   1.000
_cell.length_b   1.000
_cell.length_c   1.000
_cell.angle_alpha   90.00
_cell.angle_beta   90.00
_cell.angle_gamma   90.00
#
_symmetry.space_group_name_H-M   'P 1'
#
loop_
_entity.id
_entity.type
_entity.pdbx_description
1 polymer ?
#
loop_
_entity_poly.entity_id
_entity_poly.type
_entity_poly.pdbx_seq_one_letter_code
_entity_poly.pdbx_strand_id
1 'polypeptide(L)'
;MLGLIAAGEPIEALENPGMVDVPPFLLHPDNYVLQVKGDSMIDEQIHDGDFIVAKKTKIASSGQIVVALINGEATLKCYVPKTDCIELHPKNSKFSIIKISPQDNFHINGVLLYSFRNYLN
;
A
#
# COMPACT_ATOMS: atom_id res chain seq x y z
N MET A 1 7.46 -10.72 -5.62
CA MET A 1 7.96 -9.39 -5.29
C MET A 1 6.94 -8.34 -5.63
N LEU A 2 6.65 -7.50 -4.68
CA LEU A 2 5.84 -6.32 -4.91
C LEU A 2 6.78 -5.14 -5.15
N GLY A 3 6.33 -4.11 -5.81
CA GLY A 3 7.19 -2.97 -6.01
C GLY A 3 7.19 -2.53 -7.44
N LEU A 4 6.03 -2.37 -7.96
CA LEU A 4 5.84 -1.96 -9.33
C LEU A 4 5.28 -0.56 -9.38
N ILE A 5 5.60 0.14 -10.45
CA ILE A 5 5.07 1.48 -10.69
C ILE A 5 3.82 1.33 -11.54
N ALA A 6 2.73 1.90 -11.08
CA ALA A 6 1.50 1.89 -11.83
C ALA A 6 1.63 2.74 -13.08
N ALA A 7 1.29 2.19 -14.22
CA ALA A 7 1.42 2.88 -15.48
C ALA A 7 0.32 3.94 -15.63
N GLY A 8 0.70 5.11 -16.06
CA GLY A 8 -0.23 6.13 -16.49
C GLY A 8 -0.88 6.99 -15.43
N GLU A 9 -0.71 6.67 -14.15
CA GLU A 9 -1.32 7.44 -13.07
C GLU A 9 -0.29 7.80 -12.02
N PRO A 10 -0.36 8.99 -11.44
CA PRO A 10 0.53 9.38 -10.34
C PRO A 10 0.04 8.75 -9.04
N ILE A 11 0.13 7.43 -8.96
CA ILE A 11 -0.22 6.71 -7.73
C ILE A 11 1.04 6.31 -7.01
N GLU A 12 0.89 6.04 -5.72
CA GLU A 12 1.98 5.56 -4.91
C GLU A 12 2.40 4.17 -5.38
N ALA A 13 3.68 3.98 -5.57
CA ALA A 13 4.27 2.69 -5.87
C ALA A 13 4.90 2.10 -4.61
N LEU A 14 4.99 0.78 -4.58
CA LEU A 14 5.66 0.05 -3.51
C LEU A 14 6.71 -0.84 -4.13
N GLU A 15 7.85 -0.95 -3.47
CA GLU A 15 8.93 -1.80 -3.97
C GLU A 15 9.61 -2.55 -2.85
N ASN A 16 10.30 -3.62 -3.22
CA ASN A 16 11.09 -4.41 -2.28
C ASN A 16 12.32 -3.60 -1.88
N PRO A 17 12.48 -3.29 -0.58
CA PRO A 17 13.59 -2.44 -0.13
C PRO A 17 14.93 -3.19 -0.02
N GLY A 18 14.97 -4.50 -0.32
CA GLY A 18 16.14 -5.32 -0.08
C GLY A 18 16.28 -5.65 1.40
N MET A 19 17.48 -5.48 1.92
CA MET A 19 17.75 -5.75 3.34
C MET A 19 17.41 -4.54 4.19
N VAL A 20 16.50 -4.70 5.12
CA VAL A 20 16.06 -3.64 6.03
C VAL A 20 15.98 -4.20 7.44
N ASP A 21 16.51 -3.46 8.41
CA ASP A 21 16.39 -3.83 9.81
C ASP A 21 14.98 -3.54 10.29
N VAL A 22 14.33 -4.55 10.83
CA VAL A 22 12.96 -4.47 11.31
C VAL A 22 12.94 -4.83 12.80
N PRO A 23 12.20 -4.09 13.62
CA PRO A 23 12.08 -4.45 15.03
C PRO A 23 11.65 -5.91 15.19
N PRO A 24 12.27 -6.65 16.15
CA PRO A 24 11.98 -8.07 16.29
C PRO A 24 10.51 -8.44 16.48
N PHE A 25 9.72 -7.58 17.13
CA PHE A 25 8.31 -7.88 17.35
C PHE A 25 7.48 -7.85 16.05
N LEU A 26 8.04 -7.32 14.95
CA LEU A 26 7.40 -7.33 13.65
C LEU A 26 7.85 -8.49 12.76
N LEU A 27 8.81 -9.29 13.23
CA LEU A 27 9.29 -10.45 12.49
C LEU A 27 8.31 -11.60 12.65
N HIS A 28 7.51 -11.83 11.63
CA HIS A 28 6.52 -12.90 11.61
C HIS A 28 6.45 -13.44 10.18
N PRO A 29 6.22 -14.75 9.98
CA PRO A 29 6.18 -15.32 8.63
C PRO A 29 5.19 -14.64 7.67
N ASP A 30 4.09 -14.08 8.21
CA ASP A 30 3.09 -13.43 7.40
C ASP A 30 3.37 -11.95 7.15
N ASN A 31 4.40 -11.41 7.79
CA ASN A 31 4.73 -9.99 7.64
C ASN A 31 5.80 -9.79 6.56
N TYR A 32 5.68 -8.69 5.86
CA TYR A 32 6.68 -8.32 4.86
C TYR A 32 6.83 -6.80 4.83
N VAL A 33 7.96 -6.35 4.31
CA VAL A 33 8.34 -4.94 4.29
C VAL A 33 8.37 -4.45 2.86
N LEU A 34 7.78 -3.29 2.64
CA LEU A 34 7.84 -2.59 1.35
C LEU A 34 8.29 -1.15 1.57
N GLN A 35 8.83 -0.54 0.55
CA GLN A 35 9.20 0.86 0.57
C GLN A 35 8.23 1.67 -0.28
N VAL A 36 7.80 2.80 0.27
CA VAL A 36 6.80 3.66 -0.34
C VAL A 36 7.45 4.59 -1.36
N LYS A 37 6.82 4.74 -2.51
CA LYS A 37 7.18 5.69 -3.55
C LYS A 37 6.01 6.66 -3.75
N GLY A 38 6.27 7.93 -3.56
CA GLY A 38 5.25 8.96 -3.74
C GLY A 38 4.55 9.32 -2.44
N ASP A 39 3.62 10.25 -2.52
CA ASP A 39 3.02 10.89 -1.36
C ASP A 39 1.51 10.72 -1.28
N SER A 40 0.96 9.68 -1.89
CA SER A 40 -0.49 9.52 -1.93
C SER A 40 -1.13 9.25 -0.56
N MET A 41 -0.32 8.94 0.46
CA MET A 41 -0.79 8.66 1.81
C MET A 41 -0.25 9.65 2.85
N ILE A 42 0.10 10.84 2.42
CA ILE A 42 0.78 11.83 3.28
C ILE A 42 -0.08 12.28 4.46
N ASP A 43 -1.41 12.29 4.31
CA ASP A 43 -2.31 12.67 5.40
C ASP A 43 -2.36 11.62 6.50
N GLU A 44 -1.83 10.43 6.25
CA GLU A 44 -1.64 9.39 7.26
C GLU A 44 -0.19 9.35 7.75
N GLN A 45 0.57 10.41 7.49
CA GLN A 45 1.98 10.51 7.89
C GLN A 45 2.87 9.44 7.25
N ILE A 46 2.49 8.97 6.07
CA ILE A 46 3.30 8.03 5.29
C ILE A 46 3.83 8.78 4.09
N HIS A 47 5.15 8.92 4.01
CA HIS A 47 5.84 9.75 3.04
C HIS A 47 6.66 8.91 2.07
N ASP A 48 7.00 9.51 0.94
CA ASP A 48 7.93 8.91 -0.01
C ASP A 48 9.20 8.46 0.71
N GLY A 49 9.63 7.24 0.43
CA GLY A 49 10.82 6.66 1.05
C GLY A 49 10.58 5.94 2.36
N ASP A 50 9.40 6.09 2.97
CA ASP A 50 9.08 5.39 4.20
C ASP A 50 9.00 3.89 3.95
N PHE A 51 9.24 3.13 5.01
CA PHE A 51 9.04 1.68 5.00
C PHE A 51 7.71 1.35 5.64
N ILE A 52 7.06 0.33 5.14
CA ILE A 52 5.84 -0.20 5.77
C ILE A 52 6.02 -1.68 6.04
N VAL A 53 5.37 -2.13 7.10
CA VAL A 53 5.23 -3.55 7.40
C VAL A 53 3.77 -3.90 7.20
N ALA A 54 3.52 -4.87 6.36
CA ALA A 54 2.17 -5.35 6.08
C ALA A 54 2.04 -6.80 6.50
N LYS A 55 0.85 -7.16 6.92
CA LYS A 55 0.49 -8.55 7.19
C LYS A 55 -0.16 -9.11 5.93
N LYS A 56 0.35 -10.22 5.43
CA LYS A 56 -0.21 -10.87 4.25
C LYS A 56 -1.61 -11.37 4.55
N THR A 57 -2.57 -10.90 3.77
CA THR A 57 -3.96 -11.33 3.86
C THR A 57 -4.68 -10.95 2.58
N LYS A 58 -5.71 -11.72 2.24
CA LYS A 58 -6.56 -11.42 1.08
C LYS A 58 -7.84 -10.70 1.48
N ILE A 59 -8.05 -10.50 2.77
CA ILE A 59 -9.30 -9.94 3.32
C ILE A 59 -8.97 -8.69 4.11
N ALA A 60 -9.76 -7.65 3.91
CA ALA A 60 -9.63 -6.41 4.65
C ALA A 60 -11.01 -5.88 5.01
N SER A 61 -11.04 -5.04 6.04
CA SER A 61 -12.24 -4.34 6.47
C SER A 61 -12.25 -2.93 5.95
N SER A 62 -13.44 -2.35 5.80
CA SER A 62 -13.62 -0.97 5.38
C SER A 62 -12.78 -0.03 6.25
N GLY A 63 -12.05 0.87 5.62
CA GLY A 63 -11.24 1.85 6.31
C GLY A 63 -9.81 1.43 6.60
N GLN A 64 -9.47 0.16 6.43
CA GLN A 64 -8.09 -0.27 6.61
C GLN A 64 -7.22 0.20 5.45
N ILE A 65 -5.96 0.47 5.75
CA ILE A 65 -4.97 0.75 4.71
C ILE A 65 -4.41 -0.58 4.24
N VAL A 66 -4.50 -0.80 2.94
CA VAL A 66 -4.15 -2.08 2.33
C VAL A 66 -3.06 -1.93 1.29
N VAL A 67 -2.31 -3.01 1.12
CA VAL A 67 -1.48 -3.22 -0.05
C VAL A 67 -2.37 -3.89 -1.08
N ALA A 68 -2.63 -3.19 -2.17
CA ALA A 68 -3.49 -3.67 -3.24
C ALA A 68 -2.68 -3.94 -4.50
N LEU A 69 -3.02 -5.01 -5.20
CA LEU A 69 -2.50 -5.29 -6.53
C LEU A 69 -3.61 -5.00 -7.52
N ILE A 70 -3.34 -4.07 -8.44
CA ILE A 70 -4.27 -3.70 -9.49
C ILE A 70 -3.56 -3.91 -10.81
N ASN A 71 -4.03 -4.89 -11.58
CA ASN A 71 -3.43 -5.20 -12.87
C ASN A 71 -1.92 -5.43 -12.77
N GLY A 72 -1.50 -6.10 -11.70
CA GLY A 72 -0.10 -6.44 -11.47
C GLY A 72 0.73 -5.35 -10.79
N GLU A 73 0.17 -4.21 -10.47
CA GLU A 73 0.89 -3.10 -9.85
C GLU A 73 0.46 -2.93 -8.40
N ALA A 74 1.43 -2.73 -7.51
CA ALA A 74 1.19 -2.60 -6.08
C ALA A 74 1.01 -1.14 -5.68
N THR A 75 0.03 -0.87 -4.82
CA THR A 75 -0.19 0.45 -4.25
C THR A 75 -0.68 0.32 -2.82
N LEU A 76 -0.50 1.39 -2.04
CA LEU A 76 -0.98 1.49 -0.67
C LEU A 76 -2.11 2.51 -0.64
N LYS A 77 -3.29 2.09 -0.22
CA LYS A 77 -4.48 2.95 -0.22
C LYS A 77 -5.44 2.53 0.87
N CYS A 78 -6.37 3.40 1.19
CA CYS A 78 -7.45 3.07 2.11
C CYS A 78 -8.53 2.29 1.37
N TYR A 79 -8.91 1.15 1.93
CA TYR A 79 -9.88 0.24 1.33
C TYR A 79 -11.30 0.73 1.67
N VAL A 80 -12.08 1.03 0.65
CA VAL A 80 -13.44 1.55 0.81
C VAL A 80 -14.38 0.77 -0.09
N PRO A 81 -14.91 -0.37 0.40
CA PRO A 81 -15.89 -1.12 -0.37
C PRO A 81 -17.23 -0.38 -0.39
N LYS A 82 -17.83 -0.33 -1.56
CA LYS A 82 -19.15 0.25 -1.78
C LYS A 82 -20.13 -0.85 -2.15
N THR A 83 -21.41 -0.49 -2.28
CA THR A 83 -22.44 -1.47 -2.61
C THR A 83 -22.20 -2.14 -3.96
N ASP A 84 -21.75 -1.39 -4.94
CA ASP A 84 -21.61 -1.83 -6.32
C ASP A 84 -20.19 -1.83 -6.85
N CYS A 85 -19.21 -1.41 -6.05
CA CYS A 85 -17.82 -1.37 -6.47
C CYS A 85 -16.90 -1.25 -5.26
N ILE A 86 -15.60 -1.35 -5.53
CA ILE A 86 -14.57 -1.10 -4.52
C ILE A 86 -13.86 0.17 -4.92
N GLU A 87 -13.61 1.04 -3.93
CA GLU A 87 -12.80 2.22 -4.12
C GLU A 87 -11.54 2.13 -3.27
N LEU A 88 -10.46 2.66 -3.80
CA LEU A 88 -9.20 2.78 -3.08
C LEU A 88 -8.91 4.27 -2.94
N HIS A 89 -8.88 4.73 -1.70
CA HIS A 89 -8.76 6.15 -1.41
C HIS A 89 -7.34 6.52 -1.03
N PRO A 90 -6.74 7.48 -1.72
CA PRO A 90 -5.50 8.08 -1.25
C PRO A 90 -5.80 8.92 -0.01
N LYS A 91 -4.75 9.22 0.74
CA LYS A 91 -4.82 10.17 1.86
C LYS A 91 -4.01 11.40 1.50
N ASN A 92 -4.37 12.00 0.38
CA ASN A 92 -3.77 13.21 -0.14
C ASN A 92 -4.72 13.78 -1.19
N SER A 93 -5.19 15.00 -0.98
CA SER A 93 -6.19 15.62 -1.83
C SER A 93 -5.71 15.84 -3.27
N LYS A 94 -4.40 15.79 -3.50
CA LYS A 94 -3.83 15.93 -4.85
C LYS A 94 -3.95 14.66 -5.69
N PHE A 95 -4.34 13.55 -5.08
CA PHE A 95 -4.47 12.26 -5.76
C PHE A 95 -5.92 11.88 -5.89
N SER A 96 -6.25 11.19 -6.99
CA SER A 96 -7.62 10.77 -7.27
C SER A 96 -7.96 9.44 -6.62
N ILE A 97 -9.23 9.28 -6.25
CA ILE A 97 -9.76 8.00 -5.83
C ILE A 97 -9.68 7.02 -7.00
N ILE A 98 -9.24 5.81 -6.71
CA ILE A 98 -9.20 4.73 -7.70
C ILE A 98 -10.48 3.91 -7.54
N LYS A 99 -11.29 3.87 -8.59
CA LYS A 99 -12.49 3.05 -8.60
C LYS A 99 -12.19 1.76 -9.38
N ILE A 100 -12.33 0.63 -8.70
CA ILE A 100 -12.04 -0.66 -9.32
C ILE A 100 -13.19 -1.03 -10.25
N SER A 101 -12.87 -1.34 -11.49
CA SER A 101 -13.86 -1.75 -12.48
C SER A 101 -13.92 -3.28 -12.57
N PRO A 102 -15.00 -3.86 -13.13
CA PRO A 102 -15.09 -5.30 -13.30
C PRO A 102 -14.00 -5.91 -14.17
N GLN A 103 -13.39 -5.11 -15.04
CA GLN A 103 -12.29 -5.57 -15.90
C GLN A 103 -10.94 -5.57 -15.20
N ASP A 104 -10.83 -4.90 -14.05
CA ASP A 104 -9.56 -4.85 -13.33
C ASP A 104 -9.26 -6.17 -12.66
N ASN A 105 -7.99 -6.58 -12.73
CA ASN A 105 -7.49 -7.68 -11.94
C ASN A 105 -7.04 -7.11 -10.60
N PHE A 106 -7.89 -7.22 -9.59
CA PHE A 106 -7.69 -6.61 -8.29
C PHE A 106 -7.58 -7.66 -7.20
N HIS A 107 -6.56 -7.51 -6.34
CA HIS A 107 -6.37 -8.35 -5.16
C HIS A 107 -5.89 -7.52 -3.99
N ILE A 108 -6.41 -7.82 -2.80
CA ILE A 108 -5.79 -7.35 -1.56
C ILE A 108 -4.64 -8.30 -1.28
N ASN A 109 -3.45 -7.77 -1.02
CA ASN A 109 -2.26 -8.55 -0.72
C ASN A 109 -1.82 -8.45 0.73
N GLY A 110 -2.30 -7.46 1.44
CA GLY A 110 -1.95 -7.28 2.84
C GLY A 110 -2.62 -6.07 3.44
N VAL A 111 -2.55 -5.97 4.77
CA VAL A 111 -3.01 -4.80 5.52
C VAL A 111 -1.83 -4.17 6.22
N LEU A 112 -1.85 -2.85 6.30
CA LEU A 112 -0.79 -2.09 6.94
C LEU A 112 -0.80 -2.36 8.44
N LEU A 113 0.38 -2.70 9.00
CA LEU A 113 0.58 -2.82 10.43
C LEU A 113 1.35 -1.64 11.01
N TYR A 114 2.47 -1.30 10.38
CA TYR A 114 3.37 -0.24 10.85
C TYR A 114 4.00 0.47 9.69
N SER A 115 4.39 1.71 9.93
CA SER A 115 5.27 2.44 9.03
C SER A 115 6.44 2.99 9.85
N PHE A 116 7.58 3.14 9.22
CA PHE A 116 8.75 3.71 9.89
C PHE A 116 9.64 4.41 8.87
N ARG A 117 10.50 5.29 9.39
CA ARG A 117 11.35 6.13 8.57
C ARG A 117 12.75 6.15 9.14
N ASN A 118 13.73 6.07 8.23
CA ASN A 118 15.14 6.16 8.61
C ASN A 118 15.64 7.54 8.21
N TYR A 119 16.12 8.28 9.20
CA TYR A 119 16.62 9.65 9.01
C TYR A 119 18.15 9.72 8.85
N LEU A 120 18.84 8.60 9.00
CA LEU A 120 20.29 8.57 9.02
C LEU A 120 20.95 8.24 7.69
N ASN A 121 20.22 8.07 6.68
CA ASN A 121 20.75 7.73 5.39
C ASN A 121 21.50 8.85 4.75
#